data_4471ca51f722423a311d17ffedc3b8a1
#
_entry.id   4471ca51f722423a311d17ffedc3b8a1
#
_cell.length_a   1.000
_cell.length_b   1.000
_cell.length_c   1.000
_cell.angle_alpha   90.00
_cell.angle_beta   90.00
_cell.angle_gamma   90.00
#
_symmetry.space_group_name_H-M   'P 1'
#
loop_
_entity.id
_entity.type
_entity.pdbx_description
1 polymer ?
#
loop_
_entity_poly.entity_id
_entity_poly.type
_entity_poly.pdbx_seq_one_letter_code
_entity_poly.pdbx_strand_id
1 'polypeptide(L)' 'MKVAIAGAGAVGRSIARELVDHHEVTLLERNPEHIDVDAVPAAQWRLGDAC' A
#
# COMPACT_ATOMS: atom_id res chain seq x y z
N MET A 1 3.34 14.59 1.22
CA MET A 1 4.48 13.72 1.60
C MET A 1 4.32 12.38 0.90
N LYS A 2 5.42 11.74 0.55
CA LYS A 2 5.41 10.41 -0.03
C LYS A 2 5.62 9.38 1.07
N VAL A 3 4.71 8.43 1.16
CA VAL A 3 4.74 7.40 2.21
C VAL A 3 4.81 6.03 1.55
N ALA A 4 5.75 5.21 1.99
CA ALA A 4 5.85 3.82 1.56
C ALA A 4 5.49 2.90 2.71
N ILE A 5 4.57 1.96 2.47
CA ILE A 5 4.14 1.00 3.47
C ILE A 5 4.60 -0.38 3.03
N ALA A 6 5.40 -1.03 3.85
CA ALA A 6 5.86 -2.39 3.58
C ALA A 6 4.85 -3.39 4.14
N GLY A 7 4.31 -4.21 3.27
CA GLY A 7 3.28 -5.18 3.64
C GLY A 7 1.86 -4.63 3.44
N ALA A 8 1.11 -5.27 2.55
CA ALA A 8 -0.24 -4.85 2.21
C ALA A 8 -1.31 -5.71 2.88
N GLY A 9 -1.03 -6.18 4.11
CA GLY A 9 -2.01 -6.87 4.92
C GLY A 9 -3.08 -5.93 5.45
N ALA A 10 -3.98 -6.43 6.29
CA ALA A 10 -5.13 -5.65 6.77
C ALA A 10 -4.70 -4.33 7.43
N VAL A 11 -3.65 -4.36 8.25
CA VAL A 11 -3.16 -3.17 8.94
C VAL A 11 -2.58 -2.17 7.95
N GLY A 12 -1.74 -2.64 7.01
CA GLY A 12 -1.13 -1.76 5.99
C GLY A 12 -2.18 -1.09 5.13
N ARG A 13 -3.21 -1.82 4.72
CA ARG A 13 -4.30 -1.27 3.92
C ARG A 13 -5.11 -0.23 4.69
N SER A 14 -5.35 -0.47 5.97
CA SER A 14 -6.07 0.51 6.82
C SER A 14 -5.28 1.81 6.94
N ILE A 15 -3.97 1.71 7.18
CA ILE A 15 -3.10 2.88 7.26
C ILE A 15 -3.09 3.63 5.92
N ALA A 16 -2.99 2.90 4.82
CA ALA A 16 -2.99 3.49 3.49
C ALA A 16 -4.28 4.28 3.22
N ARG A 17 -5.43 3.72 3.57
CA ARG A 17 -6.71 4.41 3.39
C ARG A 17 -6.77 5.72 4.14
N GLU A 18 -6.20 5.77 5.35
CA GLU A 18 -6.17 7.00 6.13
C GLU A 18 -5.26 8.06 5.51
N LEU A 19 -4.15 7.63 4.92
CA LEU A 19 -3.12 8.56 4.44
C LEU A 19 -3.33 9.01 3.00
N VAL A 20 -4.02 8.24 2.20
CA VAL A 20 -4.09 8.46 0.75
C VAL A 20 -4.79 9.77 0.37
N ASP A 21 -5.64 10.30 1.23
CA ASP A 21 -6.33 11.56 0.99
C ASP A 21 -5.42 12.78 1.19
N HIS A 22 -4.29 12.61 1.87
CA HIS A 22 -3.41 13.70 2.24
C HIS A 22 -1.98 13.52 1.76
N HIS A 23 -1.61 12.31 1.33
CA HIS A 23 -0.24 11.95 0.98
C HIS A 23 -0.23 11.03 -0.24
N GLU A 24 0.91 10.99 -0.92
CA GLU A 24 1.15 9.96 -1.93
C GLU A 24 1.56 8.68 -1.23
N VAL A 25 0.77 7.63 -1.39
CA VAL A 25 0.99 6.36 -0.68
C VAL A 25 1.37 5.27 -1.68
N THR A 26 2.43 4.54 -1.37
CA THR A 26 2.87 3.36 -2.11
C THR A 26 2.83 2.16 -1.18
N LEU A 27 2.12 1.12 -1.59
CA LEU A 27 2.09 -0.15 -0.88
C LEU A 27 3.05 -1.13 -1.55
N LEU A 28 4.01 -1.62 -0.77
CA LEU A 28 4.98 -2.61 -1.21
C LEU A 28 4.57 -3.98 -0.66
N GLU A 29 4.38 -4.95 -1.54
CA GLU A 29 4.00 -6.30 -1.14
C GLU A 29 4.77 -7.32 -1.94
N ARG A 30 5.40 -8.25 -1.27
CA ARG A 30 6.17 -9.31 -1.93
C ARG A 30 5.32 -10.51 -2.35
N ASN A 31 4.15 -10.68 -1.74
CA ASN A 31 3.24 -11.76 -2.10
C ASN A 31 2.15 -11.24 -3.03
N PRO A 32 2.15 -11.67 -4.31
CA PRO A 32 1.17 -11.16 -5.28
C PRO A 32 -0.28 -11.44 -4.89
N GLU A 33 -0.52 -12.45 -4.07
CA GLU A 33 -1.88 -12.74 -3.61
C GLU A 33 -2.43 -11.67 -2.68
N HIS A 34 -1.56 -10.88 -2.06
CA HIS A 34 -1.97 -9.79 -1.17
C HIS A 34 -2.18 -8.48 -1.91
N ILE A 35 -1.83 -8.40 -3.18
CA ILE A 35 -2.05 -7.19 -3.95
C ILE A 35 -3.52 -7.10 -4.35
N ASP A 36 -4.19 -6.09 -3.84
CA ASP A 36 -5.59 -5.83 -4.14
C ASP A 36 -5.77 -4.33 -4.36
N VAL A 37 -5.60 -3.92 -5.60
CA VAL A 37 -5.68 -2.51 -5.98
C VAL A 37 -7.02 -1.90 -5.61
N ASP A 38 -8.08 -2.69 -5.66
CA ASP A 38 -9.42 -2.20 -5.35
C ASP A 38 -9.60 -1.85 -3.88
N ALA A 39 -8.75 -2.39 -3.00
CA ALA A 39 -8.83 -2.08 -1.57
C ALA A 39 -8.41 -0.63 -1.28
N VAL A 40 -7.40 -0.13 -2.00
CA VAL A 40 -6.94 1.26 -1.89
C VAL A 40 -6.59 1.76 -3.29
N PRO A 41 -7.60 2.15 -4.09
CA PRO A 41 -7.36 2.51 -5.49
C PRO A 41 -6.48 3.74 -5.70
N ALA A 42 -6.47 4.64 -4.73
CA ALA A 42 -5.69 5.87 -4.84
C ALA A 42 -4.20 5.67 -4.50
N ALA A 43 -3.83 4.53 -3.93
CA ALA A 43 -2.43 4.22 -3.63
C ALA A 43 -1.75 3.57 -4.83
N GLN A 44 -0.42 3.65 -4.87
CA GLN A 44 0.36 2.88 -5.82
C GLN A 44 0.68 1.52 -5.20
N TRP A 45 0.54 0.49 -5.99
CA TRP A 45 0.83 -0.87 -5.56
C TRP A 45 2.07 -1.38 -6.29
N ARG A 46 3.02 -1.90 -5.54
CA ARG A 46 4.24 -2.46 -6.11
C ARG A 46 4.48 -3.87 -5.56
N LEU A 47 4.78 -4.78 -6.48
CA LEU A 47 5.22 -6.11 -6.11
C LEU A 47 6.72 -6.06 -5.89
N GLY A 48 7.17 -6.42 -4.69
CA GLY A 48 8.59 -6.42 -4.37
C GLY A 48 8.83 -6.47 -2.89
N ASP A 49 10.13 -6.53 -2.54
CA ASP A 49 10.57 -6.55 -1.15
C ASP A 49 11.05 -5.16 -0.76
N ALA A 50 10.71 -4.74 0.45
CA ALA A 50 11.13 -3.44 0.97
C ALA A 50 12.61 -3.41 1.39
N CYS A 51 13.28 -4.56 1.43
CA CYS A 51 14.70 -4.65 1.78
C CYS A 51 15.59 -4.40 0.58
#